data_bbc5677aa8abd64658268847c6d916f6
#
_entry.id   bbc5677aa8abd64658268847c6d916f6
#
_cell.length_a   1.000
_cell.length_b   1.000
_cell.length_c   1.000
_cell.angle_alpha   90.00
_cell.angle_beta   90.00
_cell.angle_gamma   90.00
#
_symmetry.space_group_name_H-M   'P 1'
#
loop_
_entity.id
_entity.type
_entity.pdbx_description
1 polymer ?
#
loop_
_entity_poly.entity_id
_entity_poly.type
_entity_poly.pdbx_seq_one_letter_code
_entity_poly.pdbx_strand_id
1 'polypeptide(L)'
;NIIVGSSNLTQSALSINQEWNLKFSSTNNTNIVEQIKKEFNQQWENSISLTNDWIEEYKKNYVKPIKSVTNIIKKEIKPNKMQRAALDSLKSIRNENKNKALLISATGTGKTFLSAFDVKNVNPKRMLFVVHRENIARTAMLSFEKIINNHSFGVFTGNNKDINADYIFSTIQTIHKKEYREMFNPNDFDYIIIDEVHKAGANSYQELV
;
A
#
# COMPACT_ATOMS: atom_id res chain seq x y z
N ASN A 1 13.99 -3.20 -30.39
CA ASN A 1 13.27 -3.19 -29.12
C ASN A 1 12.33 -1.97 -29.08
N ILE A 2 11.09 -2.19 -28.71
CA ILE A 2 10.09 -1.15 -28.48
C ILE A 2 9.61 -1.30 -27.03
N ILE A 3 9.52 -0.18 -26.31
CA ILE A 3 8.98 -0.13 -24.97
C ILE A 3 7.74 0.75 -25.00
N VAL A 4 6.60 0.23 -24.59
CA VAL A 4 5.33 0.94 -24.48
C VAL A 4 4.85 0.83 -23.03
N GLY A 5 4.43 1.92 -22.43
CA GLY A 5 3.98 1.91 -21.05
C GLY A 5 3.37 3.22 -20.60
N SER A 6 2.92 3.24 -19.36
CA SER A 6 2.31 4.39 -18.70
C SER A 6 3.33 5.36 -18.08
N SER A 7 4.61 4.99 -18.08
CA SER A 7 5.66 5.79 -17.43
C SER A 7 5.80 7.16 -18.10
N ASN A 8 5.72 8.21 -17.32
CA ASN A 8 6.05 9.56 -17.72
C ASN A 8 7.35 10.03 -17.03
N LEU A 9 7.96 11.11 -17.54
CA LEU A 9 9.20 11.65 -16.98
C LEU A 9 8.98 12.53 -15.75
N THR A 10 8.12 12.09 -14.84
CA THR A 10 7.94 12.75 -13.55
C THR A 10 8.75 12.06 -12.45
N GLN A 11 9.15 12.82 -11.45
CA GLN A 11 9.86 12.25 -10.29
C GLN A 11 9.05 11.14 -9.63
N SER A 12 7.74 11.30 -9.54
CA SER A 12 6.84 10.29 -8.96
C SER A 12 6.82 9.01 -9.79
N ALA A 13 6.73 9.11 -11.12
CA ALA A 13 6.74 7.94 -12.00
C ALA A 13 8.09 7.21 -12.00
N LEU A 14 9.19 7.95 -11.84
CA LEU A 14 10.53 7.38 -11.87
C LEU A 14 10.97 6.75 -10.52
N SER A 15 10.37 7.18 -9.39
CA SER A 15 10.88 6.80 -8.07
C SER A 15 9.82 6.31 -7.08
N ILE A 16 8.53 6.58 -7.30
CA ILE A 16 7.47 6.32 -6.32
C ILE A 16 6.36 5.45 -6.88
N ASN A 17 5.89 5.73 -8.10
CA ASN A 17 4.77 5.03 -8.71
C ASN A 17 5.20 3.67 -9.25
N GLN A 18 4.27 2.71 -9.22
CA GLN A 18 4.42 1.45 -9.96
C GLN A 18 3.94 1.68 -11.39
N GLU A 19 4.87 1.73 -12.33
CA GLU A 19 4.58 1.92 -13.74
C GLU A 19 4.74 0.59 -14.50
N TRP A 20 3.83 0.35 -15.42
CA TRP A 20 3.87 -0.85 -16.26
C TRP A 20 4.42 -0.50 -17.64
N ASN A 21 5.53 -1.13 -17.99
CA ASN A 21 6.14 -1.00 -19.31
C ASN A 21 6.22 -2.37 -19.96
N LEU A 22 5.76 -2.46 -21.19
CA LEU A 22 5.84 -3.66 -22.00
C LEU A 22 6.97 -3.51 -23.02
N LYS A 23 7.95 -4.38 -22.94
CA LYS A 23 9.06 -4.42 -23.88
C LYS A 23 8.84 -5.49 -24.94
N PHE A 24 8.82 -5.09 -26.18
CA PHE A 24 8.81 -6.00 -27.34
C PHE A 24 10.22 -6.10 -27.91
N SER A 25 10.71 -7.34 -28.06
CA SER A 25 11.92 -7.64 -28.81
C SER A 25 11.53 -8.49 -30.01
N SER A 26 11.73 -7.98 -31.20
CA SER A 26 11.50 -8.72 -32.46
C SER A 26 12.77 -8.72 -33.29
N THR A 27 13.09 -9.86 -33.85
CA THR A 27 14.19 -10.03 -34.80
C THR A 27 13.74 -9.76 -36.25
N ASN A 28 12.41 -9.76 -36.49
CA ASN A 28 11.82 -9.50 -37.81
C ASN A 28 10.79 -8.37 -37.71
N ASN A 29 10.59 -7.64 -38.82
CA ASN A 29 9.54 -6.63 -38.94
C ASN A 29 8.17 -7.33 -38.85
N THR A 30 7.61 -7.33 -37.66
CA THR A 30 6.24 -7.77 -37.47
C THR A 30 5.30 -6.60 -37.70
N ASN A 31 4.10 -6.86 -38.22
CA ASN A 31 3.07 -5.86 -38.51
C ASN A 31 2.83 -4.90 -37.31
N ILE A 32 2.91 -5.42 -36.09
CA ILE A 32 2.76 -4.62 -34.84
C ILE A 32 3.89 -3.60 -34.69
N VAL A 33 5.13 -3.99 -34.98
CA VAL A 33 6.28 -3.07 -34.85
C VAL A 33 6.18 -1.94 -35.90
N GLU A 34 5.73 -2.25 -37.11
CA GLU A 34 5.52 -1.26 -38.15
C GLU A 34 4.37 -0.30 -37.83
N GLN A 35 3.27 -0.80 -37.30
CA GLN A 35 2.16 0.02 -36.85
C GLN A 35 2.60 0.99 -35.73
N ILE A 36 3.33 0.51 -34.72
CA ILE A 36 3.83 1.36 -33.64
C ILE A 36 4.81 2.41 -34.16
N LYS A 37 5.70 2.06 -35.09
CA LYS A 37 6.61 3.02 -35.72
C LYS A 37 5.86 4.08 -36.52
N LYS A 38 4.86 3.67 -37.30
CA LYS A 38 4.04 4.60 -38.08
C LYS A 38 3.32 5.59 -37.17
N GLU A 39 2.69 5.11 -36.11
CA GLU A 39 1.99 5.94 -35.14
C GLU A 39 2.94 6.91 -34.43
N PHE A 40 4.10 6.40 -33.98
CA PHE A 40 5.13 7.23 -33.37
C PHE A 40 5.62 8.34 -34.30
N ASN A 41 5.93 8.00 -35.58
CA ASN A 41 6.39 9.00 -36.56
C ASN A 41 5.33 10.06 -36.83
N GLN A 42 4.06 9.66 -36.94
CA GLN A 42 2.96 10.60 -37.10
C GLN A 42 2.83 11.57 -35.92
N GLN A 43 2.94 11.05 -34.70
CA GLN A 43 2.93 11.88 -33.49
C GLN A 43 4.16 12.78 -33.41
N TRP A 44 5.32 12.28 -33.82
CA TRP A 44 6.57 13.03 -33.84
C TRP A 44 6.52 14.19 -34.84
N GLU A 45 6.02 13.97 -36.06
CA GLU A 45 5.85 15.00 -37.09
C GLU A 45 4.86 16.10 -36.66
N ASN A 46 3.83 15.74 -35.91
CA ASN A 46 2.85 16.67 -35.36
C ASN A 46 3.29 17.33 -34.04
N SER A 47 4.44 16.94 -33.50
CA SER A 47 4.94 17.49 -32.22
C SER A 47 5.60 18.85 -32.39
N ILE A 48 5.52 19.65 -31.37
CA ILE A 48 6.19 20.97 -31.31
C ILE A 48 7.60 20.78 -30.73
N SER A 49 8.61 21.30 -31.42
CA SER A 49 9.98 21.29 -30.91
C SER A 49 10.12 22.13 -29.65
N LEU A 50 10.73 21.54 -28.63
CA LEU A 50 11.07 22.27 -27.40
C LEU A 50 12.25 23.20 -27.68
N THR A 51 11.93 24.47 -27.91
CA THR A 51 12.92 25.57 -28.06
C THR A 51 13.14 26.25 -26.71
N ASN A 52 14.27 26.96 -26.58
CA ASN A 52 14.52 27.75 -25.38
C ASN A 52 13.44 28.83 -25.17
N ASP A 53 12.93 29.43 -26.24
CA ASP A 53 11.85 30.42 -26.17
C ASP A 53 10.56 29.82 -25.62
N TRP A 54 10.21 28.60 -26.06
CA TRP A 54 9.06 27.85 -25.52
C TRP A 54 9.23 27.56 -24.02
N ILE A 55 10.45 27.17 -23.60
CA ILE A 55 10.75 26.91 -22.20
C ILE A 55 10.62 28.18 -21.35
N GLU A 56 11.08 29.30 -21.84
CA GLU A 56 10.98 30.59 -21.14
C GLU A 56 9.52 31.07 -21.07
N GLU A 57 8.75 30.91 -22.13
CA GLU A 57 7.32 31.19 -22.12
C GLU A 57 6.55 30.27 -21.16
N TYR A 58 6.86 28.98 -21.18
CA TYR A 58 6.29 28.03 -20.22
C TYR A 58 6.60 28.41 -18.78
N LYS A 59 7.85 28.78 -18.47
CA LYS A 59 8.25 29.23 -17.12
C LYS A 59 7.48 30.48 -16.68
N LYS A 60 7.23 31.43 -17.58
CA LYS A 60 6.46 32.65 -17.29
C LYS A 60 4.99 32.35 -16.98
N ASN A 61 4.43 31.41 -17.71
CA ASN A 61 3.01 31.00 -17.59
C ASN A 61 2.80 29.88 -16.57
N TYR A 62 3.87 29.22 -16.12
CA TYR A 62 3.78 28.16 -15.16
C TYR A 62 3.39 28.69 -13.78
N VAL A 63 2.11 28.67 -13.51
CA VAL A 63 1.61 28.84 -12.15
C VAL A 63 1.94 27.53 -11.41
N LYS A 64 2.99 27.57 -10.58
CA LYS A 64 3.28 26.47 -9.67
C LYS A 64 1.98 26.17 -8.94
N PRO A 65 1.42 24.94 -9.04
CA PRO A 65 0.22 24.64 -8.29
C PRO A 65 0.53 25.00 -6.85
N ILE A 66 -0.13 26.03 -6.35
CA ILE A 66 -0.09 26.36 -4.94
C ILE A 66 -0.48 25.04 -4.33
N LYS A 67 0.47 24.37 -3.63
CA LYS A 67 0.06 23.40 -2.62
C LYS A 67 -0.82 24.27 -1.75
N SER A 68 -2.11 24.25 -2.05
CA SER A 68 -3.06 24.91 -1.20
C SER A 68 -2.74 24.37 0.17
N VAL A 69 -2.21 25.25 1.02
CA VAL A 69 -2.39 25.12 2.44
C VAL A 69 -3.88 25.42 2.61
N THR A 70 -4.71 24.67 1.89
CA THR A 70 -6.02 24.36 2.39
C THR A 70 -5.69 23.80 3.75
N ASN A 71 -6.07 24.53 4.78
CA ASN A 71 -6.54 23.88 6.00
C ASN A 71 -7.31 22.67 5.47
N ILE A 72 -6.58 21.56 5.34
CA ILE A 72 -7.18 20.28 5.03
C ILE A 72 -8.01 20.06 6.29
N ILE A 73 -9.27 20.48 6.22
CA ILE A 73 -10.32 19.78 6.96
C ILE A 73 -9.99 18.35 6.54
N LYS A 74 -9.29 17.62 7.43
CA LYS A 74 -8.90 16.23 7.18
C LYS A 74 -10.22 15.56 6.88
N LYS A 75 -10.52 15.37 5.58
CA LYS A 75 -11.78 14.79 5.15
C LYS A 75 -11.79 13.44 5.83
N GLU A 76 -12.62 13.31 6.83
CA GLU A 76 -12.67 12.11 7.66
C GLU A 76 -12.83 10.92 6.72
N ILE A 77 -11.84 10.03 6.70
CA ILE A 77 -11.89 8.84 5.87
C ILE A 77 -12.95 7.94 6.48
N LYS A 78 -14.02 7.67 5.71
CA LYS A 78 -15.14 6.84 6.15
C LYS A 78 -15.15 5.52 5.39
N PRO A 79 -15.58 4.42 6.03
CA PRO A 79 -15.70 3.15 5.36
C PRO A 79 -16.74 3.22 4.24
N ASN A 80 -16.42 2.63 3.09
CA ASN A 80 -17.34 2.47 1.97
C ASN A 80 -18.43 1.41 2.28
N LYS A 81 -19.40 1.24 1.36
CA LYS A 81 -20.53 0.31 1.58
C LYS A 81 -20.07 -1.14 1.83
N MET A 82 -19.08 -1.63 1.08
CA MET A 82 -18.54 -2.99 1.27
C MET A 82 -17.80 -3.13 2.60
N GLN A 83 -17.00 -2.14 2.96
CA GLN A 83 -16.27 -2.13 4.22
C GLN A 83 -17.22 -2.09 5.41
N ARG A 84 -18.32 -1.33 5.34
CA ARG A 84 -19.34 -1.31 6.41
C ARG A 84 -19.97 -2.68 6.61
N ALA A 85 -20.39 -3.35 5.55
CA ALA A 85 -20.97 -4.70 5.64
C ALA A 85 -19.98 -5.70 6.28
N ALA A 86 -18.69 -5.62 5.91
CA ALA A 86 -17.66 -6.46 6.52
C ALA A 86 -17.43 -6.13 8.00
N LEU A 87 -17.42 -4.85 8.38
CA LEU A 87 -17.32 -4.42 9.78
C LEU A 87 -18.51 -4.91 10.62
N ASP A 88 -19.72 -4.85 10.08
CA ASP A 88 -20.92 -5.36 10.75
C ASP A 88 -20.82 -6.87 10.97
N SER A 89 -20.32 -7.62 9.97
CA SER A 89 -20.10 -9.06 10.09
C SER A 89 -19.05 -9.39 11.16
N LEU A 90 -17.93 -8.65 11.19
CA LEU A 90 -16.88 -8.82 12.21
C LEU A 90 -17.42 -8.53 13.62
N LYS A 91 -18.26 -7.52 13.77
CA LYS A 91 -18.93 -7.19 15.02
C LYS A 91 -19.87 -8.35 15.47
N SER A 92 -20.65 -8.92 14.54
CA SER A 92 -21.55 -10.05 14.83
C SER A 92 -20.77 -11.28 15.32
N ILE A 93 -19.62 -11.60 14.66
CA ILE A 93 -18.74 -12.70 15.06
C ILE A 93 -18.25 -12.52 16.51
N ARG A 94 -17.87 -11.30 16.89
CA ARG A 94 -17.43 -11.00 18.27
C ARG A 94 -18.57 -11.10 19.27
N ASN A 95 -19.77 -10.67 18.90
CA ASN A 95 -20.96 -10.79 19.77
C ASN A 95 -21.32 -12.26 20.04
N GLU A 96 -20.92 -13.19 19.15
CA GLU A 96 -21.04 -14.65 19.34
C GLU A 96 -19.88 -15.24 20.17
N ASN A 97 -19.05 -14.40 20.77
CA ASN A 97 -17.84 -14.79 21.53
C ASN A 97 -16.80 -15.57 20.69
N LYS A 98 -16.80 -15.38 19.38
CA LYS A 98 -15.79 -15.94 18.48
C LYS A 98 -14.61 -14.95 18.40
N ASN A 99 -13.40 -15.46 18.58
CA ASN A 99 -12.17 -14.68 18.62
C ASN A 99 -11.34 -14.73 17.33
N LYS A 100 -11.79 -15.49 16.33
CA LYS A 100 -11.11 -15.62 15.02
C LYS A 100 -12.09 -15.38 13.89
N ALA A 101 -11.63 -14.65 12.87
CA ALA A 101 -12.38 -14.39 11.65
C ALA A 101 -11.47 -14.44 10.41
N LEU A 102 -11.98 -14.92 9.31
CA LEU A 102 -11.32 -14.90 8.01
C LEU A 102 -12.07 -13.93 7.08
N LEU A 103 -11.35 -12.92 6.60
CA LEU A 103 -11.85 -11.97 5.61
C LEU A 103 -11.30 -12.29 4.22
N ILE A 104 -12.17 -12.63 3.28
CA ILE A 104 -11.81 -12.87 1.89
C ILE A 104 -12.30 -11.68 1.06
N SER A 105 -11.38 -10.99 0.39
CA SER A 105 -11.72 -9.83 -0.44
C SER A 105 -10.72 -9.69 -1.59
N ALA A 106 -11.17 -9.18 -2.74
CA ALA A 106 -10.32 -8.96 -3.91
C ALA A 106 -9.21 -7.93 -3.63
N THR A 107 -8.19 -7.91 -4.48
CA THR A 107 -7.15 -6.88 -4.45
C THR A 107 -7.74 -5.51 -4.75
N GLY A 108 -7.20 -4.45 -4.14
CA GLY A 108 -7.66 -3.08 -4.39
C GLY A 108 -8.97 -2.67 -3.68
N THR A 109 -9.64 -3.55 -2.94
CA THR A 109 -10.89 -3.23 -2.21
C THR A 109 -10.68 -2.40 -0.94
N GLY A 110 -9.42 -2.11 -0.58
CA GLY A 110 -9.08 -1.35 0.61
C GLY A 110 -9.08 -2.19 1.90
N LYS A 111 -8.61 -3.44 1.84
CA LYS A 111 -8.47 -4.34 3.01
C LYS A 111 -7.73 -3.69 4.17
N THR A 112 -6.63 -3.01 3.91
CA THR A 112 -5.84 -2.32 4.93
C THR A 112 -6.64 -1.24 5.66
N PHE A 113 -7.43 -0.45 4.93
CA PHE A 113 -8.33 0.53 5.52
C PHE A 113 -9.47 -0.12 6.31
N LEU A 114 -10.02 -1.23 5.80
CA LEU A 114 -11.01 -2.01 6.53
C LEU A 114 -10.45 -2.51 7.87
N SER A 115 -9.23 -3.05 7.86
CA SER A 115 -8.54 -3.47 9.09
C SER A 115 -8.31 -2.31 10.05
N ALA A 116 -7.93 -1.13 9.54
CA ALA A 116 -7.76 0.07 10.36
C ALA A 116 -9.09 0.55 10.99
N PHE A 117 -10.19 0.49 10.24
CA PHE A 117 -11.52 0.81 10.79
C PHE A 117 -11.96 -0.18 11.86
N ASP A 118 -11.68 -1.47 11.64
CA ASP A 118 -12.02 -2.51 12.61
C ASP A 118 -11.23 -2.34 13.90
N VAL A 119 -9.93 -2.12 13.80
CA VAL A 119 -9.07 -1.82 14.95
C VAL A 119 -9.52 -0.55 15.68
N LYS A 120 -9.88 0.51 14.95
CA LYS A 120 -10.46 1.72 15.55
C LYS A 120 -11.72 1.43 16.35
N ASN A 121 -12.58 0.55 15.85
CA ASN A 121 -13.84 0.19 16.54
C ASN A 121 -13.60 -0.69 17.77
N VAL A 122 -12.64 -1.60 17.71
CA VAL A 122 -12.28 -2.49 18.84
C VAL A 122 -11.43 -1.76 19.86
N ASN A 123 -10.56 -0.87 19.40
CA ASN A 123 -9.63 -0.08 20.21
C ASN A 123 -8.77 -0.94 21.16
N PRO A 124 -8.07 -1.95 20.65
CA PRO A 124 -7.22 -2.80 21.47
C PRO A 124 -6.09 -1.98 22.08
N LYS A 125 -5.58 -2.39 23.24
CA LYS A 125 -4.42 -1.75 23.87
C LYS A 125 -3.16 -1.98 23.05
N ARG A 126 -2.99 -3.20 22.53
CA ARG A 126 -1.82 -3.57 21.75
C ARG A 126 -2.19 -4.44 20.55
N MET A 127 -1.69 -4.09 19.37
CA MET A 127 -2.01 -4.77 18.12
C MET A 127 -0.74 -5.20 17.37
N LEU A 128 -0.77 -6.38 16.77
CA LEU A 128 0.24 -6.87 15.85
C LEU A 128 -0.36 -7.03 14.44
N PHE A 129 0.22 -6.35 13.45
CA PHE A 129 -0.12 -6.48 12.04
C PHE A 129 1.01 -7.19 11.30
N VAL A 130 0.73 -8.38 10.78
CA VAL A 130 1.73 -9.24 10.13
C VAL A 130 1.53 -9.27 8.62
N VAL A 131 2.59 -8.99 7.87
CA VAL A 131 2.60 -9.00 6.40
C VAL A 131 3.81 -9.79 5.87
N HIS A 132 3.82 -9.98 4.56
CA HIS A 132 4.93 -10.71 3.91
C HIS A 132 6.15 -9.81 3.60
N ARG A 133 5.98 -8.49 3.39
CA ARG A 133 7.06 -7.58 2.98
C ARG A 133 7.09 -6.30 3.81
N GLU A 134 8.29 -5.78 4.05
CA GLU A 134 8.49 -4.56 4.86
C GLU A 134 7.82 -3.32 4.26
N ASN A 135 7.87 -3.13 2.93
CA ASN A 135 7.20 -1.99 2.29
C ASN A 135 5.68 -2.02 2.50
N ILE A 136 5.08 -3.22 2.56
CA ILE A 136 3.65 -3.38 2.86
C ILE A 136 3.38 -3.04 4.33
N ALA A 137 4.25 -3.47 5.26
CA ALA A 137 4.13 -3.11 6.67
C ALA A 137 4.12 -1.58 6.88
N ARG A 138 5.07 -0.88 6.26
CA ARG A 138 5.17 0.59 6.34
C ARG A 138 3.96 1.29 5.71
N THR A 139 3.50 0.82 4.55
CA THR A 139 2.32 1.38 3.87
C THR A 139 1.04 1.13 4.68
N ALA A 140 0.92 -0.04 5.31
CA ALA A 140 -0.19 -0.35 6.19
C ALA A 140 -0.18 0.57 7.42
N MET A 141 0.96 0.75 8.08
CA MET A 141 1.13 1.67 9.21
C MET A 141 0.66 3.09 8.84
N LEU A 142 1.13 3.65 7.74
CA LEU A 142 0.71 4.98 7.26
C LEU A 142 -0.80 5.06 6.96
N SER A 143 -1.43 3.95 6.59
CA SER A 143 -2.88 3.88 6.38
C SER A 143 -3.65 3.88 7.69
N PHE A 144 -3.12 3.21 8.71
CA PHE A 144 -3.67 3.20 10.07
C PHE A 144 -3.56 4.56 10.74
N GLU A 145 -2.41 5.24 10.64
CA GLU A 145 -2.18 6.60 11.16
C GLU A 145 -3.17 7.64 10.61
N LYS A 146 -3.71 7.41 9.39
CA LYS A 146 -4.75 8.29 8.82
C LYS A 146 -6.11 8.16 9.50
N ILE A 147 -6.36 7.04 10.19
CA ILE A 147 -7.67 6.68 10.77
C ILE A 147 -7.65 6.73 12.29
N ILE A 148 -6.52 6.34 12.88
CA ILE A 148 -6.34 6.18 14.33
C ILE A 148 -5.32 7.21 14.80
N ASN A 149 -5.66 8.02 15.81
CA ASN A 149 -4.82 9.14 16.24
C ASN A 149 -4.36 9.02 17.71
N ASN A 150 -4.84 8.02 18.45
CA ASN A 150 -4.67 7.90 19.90
C ASN A 150 -3.75 6.76 20.34
N HIS A 151 -3.00 6.19 19.41
CA HIS A 151 -2.03 5.12 19.66
C HIS A 151 -0.69 5.43 19.00
N SER A 152 0.38 4.84 19.54
CA SER A 152 1.70 4.87 18.94
C SER A 152 1.86 3.74 17.90
N PHE A 153 2.60 4.03 16.83
CA PHE A 153 2.82 3.11 15.72
C PHE A 153 4.30 2.79 15.58
N GLY A 154 4.63 1.53 15.36
CA GLY A 154 5.99 1.08 15.19
C GLY A 154 6.13 0.00 14.12
N VAL A 155 7.32 -0.06 13.51
CA VAL A 155 7.68 -1.09 12.53
C VAL A 155 8.69 -2.04 13.15
N PHE A 156 8.39 -3.34 13.09
CA PHE A 156 9.26 -4.39 13.59
C PHE A 156 9.67 -5.33 12.45
N THR A 157 10.82 -5.02 11.86
CA THR A 157 11.37 -5.73 10.70
C THR A 157 12.87 -6.00 10.91
N GLY A 158 13.54 -6.59 9.90
CA GLY A 158 14.97 -6.85 9.97
C GLY A 158 15.81 -5.65 10.41
N ASN A 159 15.45 -4.45 9.92
CA ASN A 159 16.22 -3.22 10.14
C ASN A 159 15.66 -2.33 11.26
N ASN A 160 14.39 -2.45 11.60
CA ASN A 160 13.71 -1.64 12.61
C ASN A 160 13.16 -2.53 13.73
N LYS A 161 13.32 -2.10 14.98
CA LYS A 161 12.97 -2.87 16.19
C LYS A 161 12.11 -2.06 17.16
N ASP A 162 11.04 -1.46 16.66
CA ASP A 162 10.10 -0.67 17.49
C ASP A 162 9.17 -1.60 18.28
N ILE A 163 9.63 -2.08 19.44
CA ILE A 163 8.88 -3.01 20.30
C ILE A 163 7.93 -2.33 21.29
N ASN A 164 8.12 -1.04 21.54
CA ASN A 164 7.39 -0.29 22.58
C ASN A 164 6.12 0.40 22.05
N ALA A 165 5.87 0.34 20.74
CA ALA A 165 4.66 0.93 20.17
C ALA A 165 3.41 0.10 20.52
N ASP A 166 2.26 0.79 20.64
CA ASP A 166 0.99 0.12 20.87
C ASP A 166 0.61 -0.77 19.68
N TYR A 167 0.79 -0.24 18.46
CA TYR A 167 0.46 -0.95 17.24
C TYR A 167 1.72 -1.22 16.43
N ILE A 168 2.07 -2.50 16.33
CA ILE A 168 3.30 -2.99 15.71
C ILE A 168 2.99 -3.61 14.35
N PHE A 169 3.72 -3.17 13.33
CA PHE A 169 3.66 -3.68 11.95
C PHE A 169 4.92 -4.48 11.67
N SER A 170 4.77 -5.79 11.47
CA SER A 170 5.89 -6.70 11.31
C SER A 170 5.82 -7.51 10.03
N THR A 171 6.97 -8.04 9.62
CA THR A 171 7.00 -9.08 8.58
C THR A 171 7.01 -10.46 9.23
N ILE A 172 6.37 -11.43 8.56
CA ILE A 172 6.37 -12.82 9.03
C ILE A 172 7.79 -13.37 9.18
N GLN A 173 8.70 -13.00 8.25
CA GLN A 173 10.10 -13.43 8.29
C GLN A 173 10.86 -12.92 9.51
N THR A 174 10.39 -11.84 10.11
CA THR A 174 10.99 -11.30 11.34
C THR A 174 10.33 -11.92 12.57
N ILE A 175 9.00 -11.78 12.70
CA ILE A 175 8.30 -12.16 13.92
C ILE A 175 8.32 -13.67 14.21
N HIS A 176 8.44 -14.54 13.17
CA HIS A 176 8.48 -15.97 13.36
C HIS A 176 9.81 -16.46 13.98
N LYS A 177 10.90 -15.70 13.87
CA LYS A 177 12.18 -16.06 14.46
C LYS A 177 12.07 -16.09 15.98
N LYS A 178 12.52 -17.19 16.59
CA LYS A 178 12.43 -17.39 18.03
C LYS A 178 13.02 -16.24 18.84
N GLU A 179 14.20 -15.74 18.43
CA GLU A 179 14.91 -14.61 19.07
C GLU A 179 14.08 -13.31 19.12
N TYR A 180 13.24 -13.08 18.10
CA TYR A 180 12.40 -11.87 18.02
C TYR A 180 11.03 -12.10 18.67
N ARG A 181 10.50 -13.30 18.61
CA ARG A 181 9.26 -13.66 19.26
C ARG A 181 9.41 -13.62 20.79
N GLU A 182 10.55 -14.04 21.32
CA GLU A 182 10.86 -13.98 22.77
C GLU A 182 11.03 -12.56 23.31
N MET A 183 11.08 -11.53 22.44
CA MET A 183 11.04 -10.11 22.86
C MET A 183 9.63 -9.66 23.28
N PHE A 184 8.60 -10.47 23.02
CA PHE A 184 7.22 -10.22 23.36
C PHE A 184 6.71 -11.33 24.29
N ASN A 185 5.85 -10.96 25.24
CA ASN A 185 5.14 -11.97 26.01
C ASN A 185 4.00 -12.56 25.18
N PRO A 186 3.62 -13.83 25.35
CA PRO A 186 2.54 -14.46 24.59
C PRO A 186 1.19 -13.72 24.65
N ASN A 187 0.95 -12.96 25.72
CA ASN A 187 -0.30 -12.23 25.97
C ASN A 187 -0.17 -10.72 25.72
N ASP A 188 0.91 -10.27 25.06
CA ASP A 188 1.14 -8.83 24.83
C ASP A 188 0.15 -8.22 23.84
N PHE A 189 -0.40 -9.00 22.93
CA PHE A 189 -1.25 -8.51 21.86
C PHE A 189 -2.71 -8.92 22.07
N ASP A 190 -3.57 -7.92 22.21
CA ASP A 190 -5.03 -8.10 22.29
C ASP A 190 -5.65 -8.36 20.91
N TYR A 191 -4.94 -7.96 19.84
CA TYR A 191 -5.44 -8.02 18.48
C TYR A 191 -4.32 -8.35 17.50
N ILE A 192 -4.53 -9.39 16.70
CA ILE A 192 -3.55 -9.81 15.68
C ILE A 192 -4.24 -9.82 14.31
N ILE A 193 -3.61 -9.18 13.33
CA ILE A 193 -4.04 -9.18 11.94
C ILE A 193 -2.95 -9.81 11.10
N ILE A 194 -3.31 -10.80 10.31
CA ILE A 194 -2.41 -11.46 9.36
C ILE A 194 -2.92 -11.17 7.95
N ASP A 195 -2.17 -10.39 7.19
CA ASP A 195 -2.49 -10.13 5.79
C ASP A 195 -1.93 -11.23 4.88
N GLU A 196 -2.63 -11.52 3.80
CA GLU A 196 -2.26 -12.56 2.82
C GLU A 196 -2.12 -13.98 3.41
N VAL A 197 -3.05 -14.37 4.27
CA VAL A 197 -3.09 -15.69 4.96
C VAL A 197 -2.99 -16.88 3.98
N HIS A 198 -3.35 -16.74 2.71
CA HIS A 198 -3.19 -17.79 1.72
C HIS A 198 -1.72 -18.21 1.49
N LYS A 199 -0.77 -17.35 1.84
CA LYS A 199 0.67 -17.69 1.88
C LYS A 199 1.09 -18.33 3.20
N ALA A 200 0.16 -18.43 4.15
CA ALA A 200 0.38 -18.92 5.50
C ALA A 200 0.44 -20.46 5.63
N GLY A 201 0.41 -21.21 4.54
CA GLY A 201 0.64 -22.67 4.55
C GLY A 201 2.02 -23.10 5.04
N ALA A 202 2.89 -22.15 5.36
CA ALA A 202 4.16 -22.43 6.01
C ALA A 202 3.99 -22.47 7.53
N ASN A 203 4.71 -23.37 8.20
CA ASN A 203 4.74 -23.56 9.66
C ASN A 203 4.93 -22.26 10.47
N SER A 204 5.53 -21.24 9.83
CA SER A 204 5.82 -19.91 10.44
C SER A 204 4.57 -19.12 10.87
N TYR A 205 3.40 -19.42 10.33
CA TYR A 205 2.14 -18.74 10.74
C TYR A 205 1.41 -19.53 11.84
N GLN A 206 1.56 -20.87 11.86
CA GLN A 206 0.94 -21.72 12.88
C GLN A 206 1.51 -21.48 14.28
N GLU A 207 2.75 -20.96 14.36
CA GLU A 207 3.41 -20.64 15.62
C GLU A 207 3.02 -19.26 16.20
N LEU A 208 2.27 -18.44 15.44
CA LEU A 208 1.83 -17.09 15.86
C LEU A 208 0.39 -17.05 16.38
N VAL A 209 -0.40 -18.11 16.16
CA VAL A 209 -1.83 -18.21 16.45
C VAL A 209 -2.10 -19.33 17.43
#